data_5453edfa286202276cf8766203232eec
#
_entry.id   5453edfa286202276cf8766203232eec
#
_cell.length_a   1.000
_cell.length_b   1.000
_cell.length_c   1.000
_cell.angle_alpha   90.00
_cell.angle_beta   90.00
_cell.angle_gamma   90.00
#
_symmetry.space_group_name_H-M   'P 1'
#
loop_
_entity.id
_entity.type
_entity.pdbx_description
1 polymer ?
#
loop_
_entity_poly.entity_id
_entity_poly.type
_entity_poly.pdbx_seq_one_letter_code
_entity_poly.pdbx_strand_id
1 'polypeptide(L)'
;MNCKQIRHGILKPSVAVGLMLGAAALFHSCEDDLLTGQPSWLGESIYDELSKDGNYKTTLSLIDDLGFHEQMSRTGSVTIFVADDDAFTEWFKTNSWGVRSYNQLTTAQKKQLLNKSMIKNAYLIELMSNVSSTPPEPGKAMRRHNSTSIFDSIYVMKHEDMNENLPAWAWYKQNKKDIILFKDGRMMNDEAASNCTEPMIHLLPAFLEKQAFTDEDMRILTNGRITSKNDAFVDGVKVIERDITCKNGYIHKVDGVIEGYVNMAEILRQHPNMSQWSRLID
;
A
#
# COMPACT_ATOMS: atom_id res chain seq x y z
N MET A 1 85.93 6.01 6.87
CA MET A 1 84.54 6.12 7.19
C MET A 1 83.83 4.89 6.64
N ASN A 2 83.40 4.00 7.51
CA ASN A 2 82.83 2.66 7.17
C ASN A 2 81.36 2.75 6.76
N CYS A 3 81.03 2.32 5.56
CA CYS A 3 79.71 2.13 5.09
C CYS A 3 79.24 0.70 5.40
N LYS A 4 78.34 0.51 6.38
CA LYS A 4 77.78 -0.81 6.71
C LYS A 4 76.75 -1.19 5.65
N GLN A 5 77.01 -2.26 4.91
CA GLN A 5 76.05 -2.93 4.04
C GLN A 5 74.95 -3.59 4.89
N ILE A 6 73.69 -3.20 4.63
CA ILE A 6 72.53 -3.88 5.16
C ILE A 6 72.23 -5.09 4.26
N ARG A 7 72.43 -6.30 4.81
CA ARG A 7 72.04 -7.54 4.13
C ARG A 7 70.51 -7.65 4.18
N HIS A 8 69.85 -7.53 3.05
CA HIS A 8 68.50 -7.98 2.87
C HIS A 8 68.42 -9.50 2.96
N GLY A 9 67.84 -10.01 4.03
CA GLY A 9 67.53 -11.43 4.16
C GLY A 9 66.35 -11.75 3.25
N ILE A 10 66.60 -12.54 2.20
CA ILE A 10 65.55 -13.07 1.32
C ILE A 10 64.77 -14.12 2.11
N LEU A 11 63.53 -13.87 2.47
CA LEU A 11 62.62 -14.89 3.04
C LEU A 11 62.50 -16.06 2.07
N LYS A 12 62.69 -17.29 2.58
CA LYS A 12 62.52 -18.50 1.78
C LYS A 12 61.09 -18.55 1.20
N PRO A 13 60.93 -18.95 -0.07
CA PRO A 13 59.61 -18.94 -0.74
C PRO A 13 58.55 -19.79 -0.02
N SER A 14 58.96 -20.81 0.70
CA SER A 14 58.06 -21.66 1.52
C SER A 14 57.38 -20.92 2.69
N VAL A 15 58.02 -19.88 3.26
CA VAL A 15 57.45 -19.08 4.35
C VAL A 15 56.44 -18.05 3.80
N ALA A 16 56.71 -17.49 2.62
CA ALA A 16 55.84 -16.57 1.94
C ALA A 16 54.54 -17.26 1.47
N VAL A 17 54.59 -18.48 0.98
CA VAL A 17 53.43 -19.29 0.58
C VAL A 17 52.58 -19.67 1.80
N GLY A 18 53.21 -20.04 2.93
CA GLY A 18 52.47 -20.33 4.17
C GLY A 18 51.74 -19.12 4.76
N LEU A 19 52.35 -17.92 4.67
CA LEU A 19 51.71 -16.67 5.09
C LEU A 19 50.57 -16.24 4.17
N MET A 20 50.67 -16.44 2.87
CA MET A 20 49.57 -16.16 1.92
C MET A 20 48.39 -17.13 2.08
N LEU A 21 48.64 -18.41 2.32
CA LEU A 21 47.61 -19.41 2.58
C LEU A 21 46.91 -19.17 3.93
N GLY A 22 47.65 -18.75 4.95
CA GLY A 22 47.10 -18.37 6.25
C GLY A 22 46.23 -17.10 6.19
N ALA A 23 46.63 -16.09 5.40
CA ALA A 23 45.85 -14.89 5.17
C ALA A 23 44.56 -15.17 4.38
N ALA A 24 44.64 -16.04 3.34
CA ALA A 24 43.46 -16.44 2.58
C ALA A 24 42.40 -17.19 3.44
N ALA A 25 42.85 -18.01 4.40
CA ALA A 25 41.94 -18.70 5.34
C ALA A 25 41.25 -17.74 6.34
N LEU A 26 41.89 -16.61 6.65
CA LEU A 26 41.30 -15.59 7.53
C LEU A 26 40.23 -14.70 6.83
N PHE A 27 40.27 -14.63 5.49
CA PHE A 27 39.26 -13.91 4.72
C PHE A 27 38.00 -14.73 4.37
N HIS A 28 38.01 -16.05 4.64
CA HIS A 28 36.81 -16.90 4.47
C HIS A 28 35.93 -17.01 5.73
N SER A 29 36.30 -16.31 6.79
CA SER A 29 35.59 -16.37 8.07
C SER A 29 34.53 -15.28 8.27
N CYS A 30 34.21 -14.52 7.23
CA CYS A 30 33.12 -13.53 7.26
C CYS A 30 32.23 -13.71 6.02
N GLU A 31 31.74 -14.89 5.77
CA GLU A 31 30.47 -15.03 5.10
C GLU A 31 29.43 -14.73 6.18
N ASP A 32 28.87 -13.52 6.08
CA ASP A 32 27.98 -12.93 7.04
C ASP A 32 26.60 -13.63 7.05
N ASP A 33 26.50 -14.78 7.63
CA ASP A 33 25.23 -15.34 8.07
C ASP A 33 24.50 -14.38 9.05
N LEU A 34 25.26 -13.50 9.70
CA LEU A 34 24.73 -12.45 10.57
C LEU A 34 24.01 -11.32 9.81
N LEU A 35 24.36 -11.07 8.54
CA LEU A 35 23.73 -10.03 7.71
C LEU A 35 22.68 -10.58 6.74
N THR A 36 22.73 -11.86 6.40
CA THR A 36 21.79 -12.53 5.49
C THR A 36 20.83 -13.48 6.19
N GLY A 37 21.20 -14.03 7.35
CA GLY A 37 20.35 -14.87 8.18
C GLY A 37 19.30 -14.04 8.92
N GLN A 38 18.04 -14.18 8.53
CA GLN A 38 16.95 -13.59 9.32
C GLN A 38 16.80 -14.38 10.64
N PRO A 39 16.82 -13.69 11.81
CA PRO A 39 16.62 -14.37 13.08
C PRO A 39 15.29 -15.11 13.11
N SER A 40 15.26 -16.34 13.56
CA SER A 40 14.05 -17.19 13.62
C SER A 40 12.92 -16.60 14.46
N TRP A 41 13.23 -15.68 15.39
CA TRP A 41 12.24 -14.99 16.22
C TRP A 41 11.52 -13.85 15.49
N LEU A 42 11.97 -13.46 14.30
CA LEU A 42 11.39 -12.35 13.55
C LEU A 42 10.04 -12.72 12.91
N GLY A 43 9.72 -14.00 12.80
CA GLY A 43 8.49 -14.51 12.20
C GLY A 43 8.52 -14.51 10.67
N GLU A 44 7.39 -14.85 10.09
CA GLU A 44 7.20 -14.88 8.63
C GLU A 44 6.96 -13.48 8.06
N SER A 45 7.15 -13.32 6.75
CA SER A 45 6.70 -12.12 6.05
C SER A 45 5.19 -12.15 5.79
N ILE A 46 4.63 -10.99 5.42
CA ILE A 46 3.25 -10.92 4.95
C ILE A 46 3.02 -11.89 3.79
N TYR A 47 3.94 -11.95 2.83
CA TYR A 47 3.83 -12.85 1.69
C TYR A 47 3.87 -14.33 2.10
N ASP A 48 4.82 -14.70 2.97
CA ASP A 48 4.97 -16.07 3.44
C ASP A 48 3.76 -16.53 4.27
N GLU A 49 3.23 -15.65 5.14
CA GLU A 49 2.06 -15.96 5.96
C GLU A 49 0.81 -16.20 5.10
N LEU A 50 0.55 -15.34 4.10
CA LEU A 50 -0.56 -15.52 3.16
C LEU A 50 -0.38 -16.78 2.29
N SER A 51 0.85 -17.09 1.87
CA SER A 51 1.17 -18.30 1.10
C SER A 51 0.92 -19.56 1.89
N LYS A 52 1.25 -19.53 3.18
CA LYS A 52 1.09 -20.66 4.10
C LYS A 52 -0.37 -20.93 4.45
N ASP A 53 -1.18 -19.88 4.60
CA ASP A 53 -2.63 -19.99 4.82
C ASP A 53 -3.33 -20.67 3.63
N GLY A 54 -2.92 -20.34 2.40
CA GLY A 54 -3.37 -21.00 1.16
C GLY A 54 -4.71 -20.52 0.60
N ASN A 55 -5.44 -19.64 1.31
CA ASN A 55 -6.76 -19.12 0.91
C ASN A 55 -6.69 -17.71 0.30
N TYR A 56 -5.49 -17.18 0.00
CA TYR A 56 -5.24 -15.81 -0.47
C TYR A 56 -4.54 -15.77 -1.83
N LYS A 57 -4.82 -16.74 -2.71
CA LYS A 57 -4.19 -16.87 -4.04
C LYS A 57 -4.41 -15.64 -4.91
N THR A 58 -5.60 -15.06 -4.85
CA THR A 58 -5.93 -13.85 -5.62
C THR A 58 -5.12 -12.66 -5.13
N THR A 59 -4.99 -12.47 -3.82
CA THR A 59 -4.15 -11.41 -3.23
C THR A 59 -2.67 -11.61 -3.57
N LEU A 60 -2.16 -12.85 -3.47
CA LEU A 60 -0.78 -13.17 -3.85
C LEU A 60 -0.53 -12.90 -5.35
N SER A 61 -1.48 -13.26 -6.21
CA SER A 61 -1.39 -12.95 -7.65
C SER A 61 -1.36 -11.45 -7.92
N LEU A 62 -2.09 -10.62 -7.14
CA LEU A 62 -2.01 -9.16 -7.23
C LEU A 62 -0.62 -8.66 -6.84
N ILE A 63 -0.04 -9.20 -5.76
CA ILE A 63 1.30 -8.85 -5.28
C ILE A 63 2.36 -9.19 -6.33
N ASP A 64 2.28 -10.39 -6.91
CA ASP A 64 3.25 -10.89 -7.90
C ASP A 64 3.14 -10.14 -9.24
N ASP A 65 1.94 -10.01 -9.78
CA ASP A 65 1.68 -9.34 -11.08
C ASP A 65 2.09 -7.85 -11.06
N LEU A 66 2.05 -7.22 -9.90
CA LEU A 66 2.43 -5.82 -9.72
C LEU A 66 3.88 -5.64 -9.28
N GLY A 67 4.64 -6.72 -9.10
CA GLY A 67 6.05 -6.69 -8.73
C GLY A 67 6.31 -6.31 -7.26
N PHE A 68 5.33 -6.50 -6.37
CA PHE A 68 5.48 -6.21 -4.93
C PHE A 68 6.02 -7.37 -4.11
N HIS A 69 6.31 -8.51 -4.74
CA HIS A 69 6.79 -9.73 -4.08
C HIS A 69 7.98 -9.46 -3.15
N GLU A 70 9.03 -8.84 -3.67
CA GLU A 70 10.24 -8.56 -2.90
C GLU A 70 9.96 -7.66 -1.69
N GLN A 71 9.14 -6.63 -1.88
CA GLN A 71 8.75 -5.71 -0.82
C GLN A 71 7.93 -6.41 0.28
N MET A 72 7.03 -7.32 -0.10
CA MET A 72 6.18 -8.06 0.83
C MET A 72 6.87 -9.25 1.50
N SER A 73 8.02 -9.69 0.99
CA SER A 73 8.82 -10.80 1.54
C SER A 73 9.96 -10.33 2.45
N ARG A 74 10.37 -9.06 2.35
CA ARG A 74 11.48 -8.49 3.14
C ARG A 74 10.99 -7.82 4.42
N THR A 75 11.92 -7.27 5.18
CA THR A 75 11.63 -6.41 6.32
C THR A 75 11.04 -5.07 5.85
N GLY A 76 10.09 -4.54 6.59
CA GLY A 76 9.40 -3.29 6.22
C GLY A 76 8.41 -2.86 7.29
N SER A 77 7.52 -1.95 6.91
CA SER A 77 6.45 -1.44 7.76
C SER A 77 5.20 -1.25 6.90
N VAL A 78 4.35 -2.26 6.85
CA VAL A 78 3.13 -2.28 6.04
C VAL A 78 1.96 -2.78 6.89
N THR A 79 0.79 -2.20 6.67
CA THR A 79 -0.49 -2.78 7.09
C THR A 79 -1.23 -3.20 5.83
N ILE A 80 -1.70 -4.44 5.77
CA ILE A 80 -2.50 -4.93 4.66
C ILE A 80 -3.82 -5.53 5.15
N PHE A 81 -4.90 -5.17 4.45
CA PHE A 81 -6.24 -5.73 4.64
C PHE A 81 -6.50 -6.73 3.52
N VAL A 82 -6.68 -8.00 3.86
CA VAL A 82 -6.75 -9.07 2.86
C VAL A 82 -8.12 -9.73 2.85
N ALA A 83 -8.71 -9.81 1.67
CA ALA A 83 -9.87 -10.64 1.38
C ALA A 83 -9.40 -12.03 0.93
N ASP A 84 -10.11 -13.07 1.32
CA ASP A 84 -9.83 -14.42 0.88
C ASP A 84 -10.35 -14.69 -0.56
N ASP A 85 -10.06 -15.87 -1.08
CA ASP A 85 -10.45 -16.25 -2.44
C ASP A 85 -11.97 -16.40 -2.60
N ASP A 86 -12.70 -16.72 -1.52
CA ASP A 86 -14.16 -16.80 -1.51
C ASP A 86 -14.77 -15.40 -1.62
N ALA A 87 -14.25 -14.42 -0.86
CA ALA A 87 -14.67 -13.02 -0.95
C ALA A 87 -14.40 -12.45 -2.35
N PHE A 88 -13.27 -12.76 -2.97
CA PHE A 88 -13.01 -12.39 -4.37
C PHE A 88 -13.98 -13.06 -5.35
N THR A 89 -14.33 -14.31 -5.11
CA THR A 89 -15.31 -15.03 -5.93
C THR A 89 -16.67 -14.35 -5.90
N GLU A 90 -17.15 -13.94 -4.73
CA GLU A 90 -18.39 -13.17 -4.59
C GLU A 90 -18.27 -11.77 -5.22
N TRP A 91 -17.14 -11.11 -5.02
CA TRP A 91 -16.88 -9.81 -5.61
C TRP A 91 -16.90 -9.85 -7.14
N PHE A 92 -16.34 -10.86 -7.78
CA PHE A 92 -16.42 -11.03 -9.24
C PHE A 92 -17.85 -11.18 -9.76
N LYS A 93 -18.80 -11.61 -8.94
CA LYS A 93 -20.21 -11.69 -9.34
C LYS A 93 -20.91 -10.33 -9.31
N THR A 94 -20.48 -9.41 -8.43
CA THR A 94 -21.27 -8.21 -8.05
C THR A 94 -20.58 -6.88 -8.26
N ASN A 95 -19.26 -6.85 -8.56
CA ASN A 95 -18.48 -5.61 -8.63
C ASN A 95 -19.02 -4.62 -9.66
N SER A 96 -18.80 -3.32 -9.40
CA SER A 96 -19.24 -2.21 -10.25
C SER A 96 -18.48 -2.10 -11.57
N TRP A 97 -17.31 -2.74 -11.68
CA TRP A 97 -16.47 -2.69 -12.88
C TRP A 97 -16.93 -3.64 -14.00
N GLY A 98 -17.86 -4.53 -13.72
CA GLY A 98 -18.35 -5.54 -14.67
C GLY A 98 -17.35 -6.66 -14.95
N VAL A 99 -16.27 -6.76 -14.18
CA VAL A 99 -15.24 -7.80 -14.30
C VAL A 99 -15.72 -9.07 -13.62
N ARG A 100 -15.57 -10.23 -14.30
CA ARG A 100 -16.09 -11.51 -13.80
C ARG A 100 -15.01 -12.53 -13.43
N SER A 101 -13.73 -12.20 -13.65
CA SER A 101 -12.59 -13.05 -13.30
C SER A 101 -11.32 -12.22 -13.18
N TYR A 102 -10.33 -12.76 -12.47
CA TYR A 102 -9.03 -12.16 -12.29
C TYR A 102 -8.33 -11.74 -13.60
N ASN A 103 -8.43 -12.59 -14.62
CA ASN A 103 -7.78 -12.38 -15.92
C ASN A 103 -8.39 -11.21 -16.72
N GLN A 104 -9.57 -10.74 -16.35
CA GLN A 104 -10.22 -9.59 -16.98
C GLN A 104 -9.78 -8.26 -16.34
N LEU A 105 -9.11 -8.31 -15.19
CA LEU A 105 -8.61 -7.12 -14.51
C LEU A 105 -7.50 -6.47 -15.34
N THR A 106 -7.66 -5.19 -15.60
CA THR A 106 -6.58 -4.35 -16.14
C THR A 106 -5.50 -4.13 -15.08
N THR A 107 -4.28 -3.79 -15.51
CA THR A 107 -3.19 -3.46 -14.58
C THR A 107 -3.59 -2.31 -13.64
N ALA A 108 -4.35 -1.32 -14.10
CA ALA A 108 -4.84 -0.22 -13.27
C ALA A 108 -5.80 -0.71 -12.19
N GLN A 109 -6.73 -1.60 -12.53
CA GLN A 109 -7.66 -2.20 -11.57
C GLN A 109 -6.93 -3.05 -10.52
N LYS A 110 -5.95 -3.86 -10.96
CA LYS A 110 -5.08 -4.62 -10.05
C LYS A 110 -4.34 -3.71 -9.07
N LYS A 111 -3.73 -2.62 -9.56
CA LYS A 111 -3.07 -1.61 -8.73
C LYS A 111 -4.05 -0.96 -7.75
N GLN A 112 -5.24 -0.64 -8.19
CA GLN A 112 -6.27 -0.06 -7.33
C GLN A 112 -6.63 -1.02 -6.18
N LEU A 113 -6.94 -2.28 -6.47
CA LEU A 113 -7.28 -3.28 -5.46
C LEU A 113 -6.16 -3.42 -4.42
N LEU A 114 -4.92 -3.62 -4.87
CA LEU A 114 -3.80 -3.82 -3.95
C LEU A 114 -3.48 -2.55 -3.14
N ASN A 115 -3.40 -1.39 -3.79
CA ASN A 115 -3.06 -0.15 -3.12
C ASN A 115 -4.13 0.32 -2.14
N LYS A 116 -5.42 0.09 -2.45
CA LYS A 116 -6.53 0.41 -1.54
C LYS A 116 -6.51 -0.45 -0.28
N SER A 117 -6.00 -1.65 -0.37
CA SER A 117 -5.91 -2.56 0.78
C SER A 117 -4.64 -2.38 1.62
N MET A 118 -3.75 -1.41 1.31
CA MET A 118 -2.48 -1.24 2.00
C MET A 118 -2.27 0.16 2.59
N ILE A 119 -1.58 0.21 3.73
CA ILE A 119 -1.05 1.43 4.33
C ILE A 119 0.46 1.26 4.52
N LYS A 120 1.26 2.28 4.17
CA LYS A 120 2.73 2.28 4.27
C LYS A 120 3.26 2.49 5.69
N ASN A 121 2.57 1.99 6.69
CA ASN A 121 3.00 1.94 8.08
C ASN A 121 2.40 0.71 8.73
N ALA A 122 3.08 0.13 9.70
CA ALA A 122 2.58 -0.98 10.47
C ALA A 122 1.66 -0.48 11.60
N TYR A 123 0.38 -0.79 11.52
CA TYR A 123 -0.61 -0.45 12.54
C TYR A 123 -1.29 -1.71 13.07
N LEU A 124 -1.31 -1.83 14.38
CA LEU A 124 -2.36 -2.59 15.05
C LEU A 124 -3.69 -1.89 14.81
N ILE A 125 -4.77 -2.65 14.70
CA ILE A 125 -6.08 -2.10 14.31
C ILE A 125 -6.52 -0.96 15.25
N GLU A 126 -6.34 -1.11 16.53
CA GLU A 126 -6.73 -0.11 17.54
C GLU A 126 -5.93 1.20 17.40
N LEU A 127 -4.67 1.12 16.94
CA LEU A 127 -3.81 2.29 16.80
C LEU A 127 -4.14 3.13 15.56
N MET A 128 -4.91 2.60 14.63
CA MET A 128 -5.32 3.34 13.43
C MET A 128 -6.18 4.55 13.78
N SER A 129 -6.94 4.51 14.88
CA SER A 129 -7.77 5.63 15.32
C SER A 129 -7.01 6.70 16.14
N ASN A 130 -5.72 6.50 16.39
CA ASN A 130 -4.93 7.43 17.21
C ASN A 130 -4.42 8.61 16.38
N VAL A 131 -4.37 9.77 16.99
CA VAL A 131 -3.72 10.97 16.45
C VAL A 131 -2.37 11.13 17.11
N SER A 132 -1.35 11.46 16.30
CA SER A 132 -0.01 11.79 16.79
C SER A 132 -0.03 13.18 17.46
N SER A 133 -0.29 13.18 18.73
CA SER A 133 -0.19 14.34 19.63
C SER A 133 0.70 13.94 20.82
N THR A 134 1.06 14.92 21.65
CA THR A 134 1.82 14.66 22.88
C THR A 134 0.96 15.07 24.08
N PRO A 135 0.37 14.11 24.81
CA PRO A 135 0.38 12.65 24.61
C PRO A 135 -0.47 12.19 23.40
N PRO A 136 -0.26 10.98 22.86
CA PRO A 136 -1.09 10.42 21.81
C PRO A 136 -2.56 10.36 22.23
N GLU A 137 -3.46 10.76 21.33
CA GLU A 137 -4.89 10.73 21.62
C GLU A 137 -5.59 9.60 20.85
N PRO A 138 -6.08 8.56 21.55
CA PRO A 138 -6.80 7.45 20.94
C PRO A 138 -8.21 7.85 20.50
N GLY A 139 -8.73 7.15 19.49
CA GLY A 139 -10.12 7.28 19.05
C GLY A 139 -10.48 8.63 18.42
N LYS A 140 -9.54 9.36 17.85
CA LYS A 140 -9.79 10.65 17.19
C LYS A 140 -9.74 10.61 15.68
N ALA A 141 -8.98 9.71 15.10
CA ALA A 141 -8.87 9.58 13.65
C ALA A 141 -9.88 8.56 13.12
N MET A 142 -10.51 8.88 11.99
CA MET A 142 -11.35 7.94 11.25
C MET A 142 -10.80 7.66 9.84
N ARG A 143 -9.61 8.11 9.53
CA ARG A 143 -8.99 7.88 8.22
C ARG A 143 -7.47 7.75 8.34
N ARG A 144 -6.93 6.91 7.46
CA ARG A 144 -5.51 6.84 7.13
C ARG A 144 -5.34 7.03 5.62
N HIS A 145 -4.15 7.33 5.19
CA HIS A 145 -3.85 7.36 3.77
C HIS A 145 -3.28 6.01 3.36
N ASN A 146 -3.89 5.41 2.37
CA ASN A 146 -3.38 4.19 1.79
C ASN A 146 -2.20 4.48 0.84
N SER A 147 -1.60 3.43 0.31
CA SER A 147 -0.56 3.54 -0.69
C SER A 147 -1.05 4.34 -1.89
N THR A 148 -0.14 5.01 -2.56
CA THR A 148 -0.46 5.75 -3.77
C THR A 148 -1.15 4.84 -4.78
N SER A 149 -2.38 5.13 -5.09
CA SER A 149 -3.07 4.50 -6.20
C SER A 149 -2.65 5.22 -7.47
N ILE A 150 -1.89 4.56 -8.31
CA ILE A 150 -1.58 5.06 -9.64
C ILE A 150 -2.75 4.68 -10.52
N PHE A 151 -3.51 5.68 -10.96
CA PHE A 151 -4.55 5.48 -11.96
C PHE A 151 -3.95 5.59 -13.35
N ASP A 152 -4.56 4.93 -14.32
CA ASP A 152 -4.21 5.14 -15.70
C ASP A 152 -4.56 6.58 -16.07
N SER A 153 -3.58 7.33 -16.51
CA SER A 153 -3.82 8.62 -17.15
C SER A 153 -4.52 8.37 -18.48
N ILE A 154 -5.61 9.06 -18.73
CA ILE A 154 -6.32 8.99 -20.02
C ILE A 154 -5.96 10.15 -20.91
N TYR A 155 -5.49 11.23 -20.34
CA TYR A 155 -5.13 12.43 -21.09
C TYR A 155 -4.12 13.28 -20.32
N VAL A 156 -3.14 13.79 -21.04
CA VAL A 156 -2.19 14.78 -20.52
C VAL A 156 -2.40 16.07 -21.29
N MET A 157 -2.95 17.10 -20.65
CA MET A 157 -3.08 18.43 -21.23
C MET A 157 -1.78 19.19 -21.01
N LYS A 158 -1.08 19.49 -22.09
CA LYS A 158 0.13 20.28 -22.05
C LYS A 158 -0.20 21.76 -21.79
N HIS A 159 0.62 22.42 -20.97
CA HIS A 159 0.44 23.84 -20.67
C HIS A 159 0.47 24.72 -21.93
N GLU A 160 1.17 24.31 -22.97
CA GLU A 160 1.26 24.98 -24.26
C GLU A 160 -0.11 25.06 -24.96
N ASP A 161 -0.93 24.02 -24.81
CA ASP A 161 -2.24 23.86 -25.45
C ASP A 161 -3.37 24.52 -24.63
N MET A 162 -3.09 25.00 -23.42
CA MET A 162 -4.10 25.60 -22.55
C MET A 162 -4.50 26.99 -23.01
N ASN A 163 -5.81 27.28 -23.01
CA ASN A 163 -6.35 28.58 -23.32
C ASN A 163 -6.15 29.56 -22.15
N GLU A 164 -5.24 30.51 -22.29
CA GLU A 164 -4.93 31.50 -21.25
C GLU A 164 -6.06 32.49 -20.95
N ASN A 165 -7.03 32.62 -21.86
CA ASN A 165 -8.21 33.46 -21.62
C ASN A 165 -9.24 32.81 -20.68
N LEU A 166 -9.07 31.52 -20.33
CA LEU A 166 -9.87 30.86 -19.35
C LEU A 166 -9.18 30.93 -17.98
N PRO A 167 -9.81 31.56 -16.96
CA PRO A 167 -9.17 31.76 -15.65
C PRO A 167 -8.67 30.46 -15.01
N ALA A 168 -9.36 29.34 -15.27
CA ALA A 168 -8.98 28.02 -14.74
C ALA A 168 -7.62 27.54 -15.27
N TRP A 169 -7.24 27.92 -16.51
CA TRP A 169 -6.01 27.44 -17.17
C TRP A 169 -4.88 28.47 -17.17
N ALA A 170 -5.19 29.75 -16.97
CA ALA A 170 -4.19 30.83 -17.01
C ALA A 170 -3.00 30.57 -16.08
N TRP A 171 -3.25 30.14 -14.86
CA TRP A 171 -2.20 29.84 -13.88
C TRP A 171 -1.29 28.71 -14.36
N TYR A 172 -1.85 27.60 -14.86
CA TYR A 172 -1.09 26.43 -15.32
C TYR A 172 -0.21 26.77 -16.52
N LYS A 173 -0.76 27.53 -17.48
CA LYS A 173 -0.02 27.99 -18.65
C LYS A 173 1.14 28.90 -18.24
N GLN A 174 0.89 29.88 -17.38
CA GLN A 174 1.91 30.83 -16.91
C GLN A 174 3.03 30.11 -16.13
N ASN A 175 2.71 29.12 -15.34
CA ASN A 175 3.67 28.37 -14.52
C ASN A 175 4.25 27.14 -15.23
N LYS A 176 3.96 26.94 -16.51
CA LYS A 176 4.42 25.80 -17.33
C LYS A 176 4.15 24.45 -16.69
N LYS A 177 2.94 24.28 -16.12
CA LYS A 177 2.51 23.05 -15.48
C LYS A 177 1.51 22.31 -16.34
N ASP A 178 1.83 21.07 -16.67
CA ASP A 178 0.92 20.17 -17.36
C ASP A 178 -0.13 19.63 -16.38
N ILE A 179 -1.27 19.21 -16.90
CA ILE A 179 -2.33 18.55 -16.12
C ILE A 179 -2.50 17.13 -16.64
N ILE A 180 -2.54 16.19 -15.72
CA ILE A 180 -2.82 14.78 -15.99
C ILE A 180 -4.26 14.51 -15.58
N LEU A 181 -5.08 14.07 -16.53
CA LEU A 181 -6.43 13.58 -16.27
C LEU A 181 -6.39 12.07 -16.11
N PHE A 182 -6.87 11.59 -14.99
CA PHE A 182 -6.98 10.17 -14.67
C PHE A 182 -8.36 9.62 -15.04
N LYS A 183 -8.43 8.33 -15.25
CA LYS A 183 -9.66 7.61 -15.61
C LYS A 183 -10.78 7.78 -14.58
N ASP A 184 -10.46 8.03 -13.32
CA ASP A 184 -11.41 8.31 -12.26
C ASP A 184 -11.91 9.77 -12.22
N GLY A 185 -11.51 10.60 -13.18
CA GLY A 185 -11.92 12.01 -13.29
C GLY A 185 -11.08 13.00 -12.48
N ARG A 186 -10.07 12.55 -11.75
CA ARG A 186 -9.16 13.47 -11.03
C ARG A 186 -8.21 14.14 -12.01
N MET A 187 -7.94 15.40 -11.76
CA MET A 187 -6.91 16.18 -12.48
C MET A 187 -5.80 16.55 -11.50
N MET A 188 -4.57 16.33 -11.91
CA MET A 188 -3.38 16.62 -11.10
C MET A 188 -2.25 17.16 -11.95
N ASN A 189 -1.38 17.96 -11.36
CA ASN A 189 -0.08 18.27 -11.96
C ASN A 189 0.92 17.13 -11.74
N ASP A 190 2.02 17.12 -12.46
CA ASP A 190 3.04 16.08 -12.40
C ASP A 190 3.58 15.84 -10.98
N GLU A 191 3.75 16.89 -10.18
CA GLU A 191 4.24 16.81 -8.81
C GLU A 191 3.20 16.15 -7.88
N ALA A 192 1.93 16.49 -8.05
CA ALA A 192 0.84 15.91 -7.25
C ALA A 192 0.55 14.46 -7.64
N ALA A 193 0.70 14.11 -8.92
CA ALA A 193 0.46 12.74 -9.40
C ALA A 193 1.43 11.72 -8.80
N SER A 194 2.69 12.12 -8.56
CA SER A 194 3.70 11.24 -7.95
C SER A 194 3.46 10.93 -6.47
N ASN A 195 2.70 11.79 -5.77
CA ASN A 195 2.41 11.69 -4.34
C ASN A 195 0.92 11.52 -4.03
N CYS A 196 0.15 11.03 -5.00
CA CYS A 196 -1.28 10.84 -4.82
C CYS A 196 -1.55 9.73 -3.80
N THR A 197 -2.21 10.09 -2.72
CA THR A 197 -2.72 9.14 -1.73
C THR A 197 -4.22 9.30 -1.61
N GLU A 198 -4.90 8.22 -1.28
CA GLU A 198 -6.33 8.23 -1.04
C GLU A 198 -6.64 7.94 0.42
N PRO A 199 -7.71 8.52 0.96
CA PRO A 199 -8.12 8.19 2.31
C PRO A 199 -8.68 6.77 2.36
N MET A 200 -8.26 6.00 3.34
CA MET A 200 -8.88 4.78 3.80
C MET A 200 -9.70 5.13 5.05
N ILE A 201 -11.00 5.01 4.94
CA ILE A 201 -11.92 5.32 6.05
C ILE A 201 -12.05 4.10 6.94
N HIS A 202 -11.82 4.28 8.23
CA HIS A 202 -11.99 3.21 9.20
C HIS A 202 -12.96 3.63 10.31
N LEU A 203 -13.88 2.74 10.62
CA LEU A 203 -14.80 2.87 11.73
C LEU A 203 -14.42 1.80 12.75
N LEU A 204 -13.68 2.22 13.77
CA LEU A 204 -13.12 1.34 14.80
C LEU A 204 -13.84 1.58 16.14
N PRO A 205 -13.99 0.55 16.98
CA PRO A 205 -14.68 0.67 18.26
C PRO A 205 -14.20 1.83 19.12
N ALA A 206 -12.89 2.04 19.24
CA ALA A 206 -12.33 3.13 20.03
C ALA A 206 -12.73 4.53 19.52
N PHE A 207 -12.83 4.70 18.20
CA PHE A 207 -13.32 5.95 17.61
C PHE A 207 -14.83 6.12 17.85
N LEU A 208 -15.59 5.06 17.59
CA LEU A 208 -17.06 5.09 17.71
C LEU A 208 -17.50 5.34 19.16
N GLU A 209 -16.84 4.71 20.12
CA GLU A 209 -17.09 4.93 21.54
C GLU A 209 -16.79 6.37 21.94
N LYS A 210 -15.61 6.90 21.56
CA LYS A 210 -15.20 8.26 21.89
C LYS A 210 -16.11 9.33 21.30
N GLN A 211 -16.67 9.06 20.11
CA GLN A 211 -17.62 9.96 19.44
C GLN A 211 -19.08 9.69 19.87
N ALA A 212 -19.30 8.81 20.84
CA ALA A 212 -20.60 8.43 21.36
C ALA A 212 -21.57 7.87 20.30
N PHE A 213 -21.05 7.17 19.29
CA PHE A 213 -21.88 6.49 18.30
C PHE A 213 -22.66 5.36 18.94
N THR A 214 -23.91 5.23 18.54
CA THR A 214 -24.80 4.10 18.87
C THR A 214 -24.87 3.12 17.70
N ASP A 215 -25.39 1.92 17.94
CA ASP A 215 -25.66 0.95 16.86
C ASP A 215 -26.69 1.50 15.86
N GLU A 216 -27.63 2.33 16.32
CA GLU A 216 -28.61 2.99 15.46
C GLU A 216 -27.92 4.03 14.55
N ASP A 217 -26.96 4.82 15.05
CA ASP A 217 -26.19 5.75 14.23
C ASP A 217 -25.43 5.00 13.14
N MET A 218 -24.83 3.85 13.48
CA MET A 218 -24.13 3.02 12.51
C MET A 218 -25.08 2.49 11.44
N ARG A 219 -26.26 2.04 11.83
CA ARG A 219 -27.28 1.56 10.91
C ARG A 219 -27.75 2.65 9.95
N ILE A 220 -27.97 3.86 10.44
CA ILE A 220 -28.41 5.02 9.64
C ILE A 220 -27.31 5.45 8.67
N LEU A 221 -26.09 5.66 9.15
CA LEU A 221 -24.94 6.13 8.35
C LEU A 221 -24.56 5.18 7.22
N THR A 222 -24.75 3.88 7.44
CA THR A 222 -24.33 2.86 6.48
C THR A 222 -25.50 2.26 5.70
N ASN A 223 -26.70 2.84 5.82
CA ASN A 223 -27.92 2.31 5.22
C ASN A 223 -28.16 0.84 5.58
N GLY A 224 -28.00 0.50 6.86
CA GLY A 224 -28.21 -0.83 7.41
C GLY A 224 -27.09 -1.84 7.18
N ARG A 225 -26.01 -1.47 6.49
CA ARG A 225 -24.89 -2.38 6.22
C ARG A 225 -24.07 -2.70 7.47
N ILE A 226 -23.90 -1.74 8.35
CA ILE A 226 -23.18 -1.89 9.62
C ILE A 226 -24.20 -1.74 10.76
N THR A 227 -24.32 -2.75 11.60
CA THR A 227 -25.34 -2.80 12.65
C THR A 227 -24.75 -2.81 14.07
N SER A 228 -23.42 -2.85 14.19
CA SER A 228 -22.74 -2.85 15.49
C SER A 228 -21.56 -1.91 15.50
N LYS A 229 -21.49 -1.04 16.52
CA LYS A 229 -20.35 -0.17 16.80
C LYS A 229 -19.13 -0.92 17.39
N ASN A 230 -19.30 -2.17 17.77
CA ASN A 230 -18.24 -2.96 18.38
C ASN A 230 -17.38 -3.72 17.35
N ASP A 231 -17.84 -3.73 16.10
CA ASP A 231 -17.08 -4.31 14.99
C ASP A 231 -16.14 -3.26 14.37
N ALA A 232 -15.05 -3.72 13.80
CA ALA A 232 -14.10 -2.89 13.06
C ALA A 232 -14.41 -2.95 11.56
N PHE A 233 -14.45 -1.80 10.91
CA PHE A 233 -14.71 -1.68 9.47
C PHE A 233 -13.66 -0.79 8.82
N VAL A 234 -13.25 -1.18 7.61
CA VAL A 234 -12.32 -0.43 6.77
C VAL A 234 -12.92 -0.29 5.37
N ASP A 235 -13.10 0.95 4.92
CA ASP A 235 -13.79 1.27 3.65
C ASP A 235 -15.13 0.54 3.47
N GLY A 236 -15.86 0.35 4.58
CA GLY A 236 -17.16 -0.30 4.60
C GLY A 236 -17.11 -1.84 4.61
N VAL A 237 -15.92 -2.44 4.67
CA VAL A 237 -15.71 -3.89 4.76
C VAL A 237 -15.34 -4.26 6.20
N LYS A 238 -15.93 -5.34 6.72
CA LYS A 238 -15.72 -5.78 8.10
C LYS A 238 -14.37 -6.47 8.26
N VAL A 239 -13.66 -6.13 9.33
CA VAL A 239 -12.45 -6.84 9.76
C VAL A 239 -12.85 -8.05 10.58
N ILE A 240 -12.54 -9.25 10.11
CA ILE A 240 -12.91 -10.53 10.74
C ILE A 240 -11.79 -11.13 11.61
N GLU A 241 -10.54 -10.89 11.24
CA GLU A 241 -9.38 -11.27 12.03
C GLU A 241 -8.35 -10.13 11.97
N ARG A 242 -7.74 -9.79 13.09
CA ARG A 242 -6.89 -8.61 13.21
C ARG A 242 -5.56 -8.89 13.86
N ASP A 243 -4.59 -8.01 13.60
CA ASP A 243 -3.32 -7.95 14.32
C ASP A 243 -2.42 -9.19 14.13
N ILE A 244 -2.52 -9.86 12.96
CA ILE A 244 -1.60 -10.94 12.60
C ILE A 244 -0.24 -10.32 12.36
N THR A 245 0.71 -10.64 13.24
CA THR A 245 2.04 -10.02 13.26
C THR A 245 2.96 -10.71 12.27
N CYS A 246 3.57 -9.93 11.37
CA CYS A 246 4.57 -10.37 10.44
C CYS A 246 5.86 -9.55 10.62
N LYS A 247 7.00 -10.07 10.15
CA LYS A 247 8.30 -9.37 10.24
C LYS A 247 8.32 -8.01 9.53
N ASN A 248 7.43 -7.78 8.59
CA ASN A 248 7.32 -6.56 7.78
C ASN A 248 6.00 -5.81 7.98
N GLY A 249 5.21 -6.15 9.00
CA GLY A 249 4.00 -5.42 9.32
C GLY A 249 2.88 -6.24 9.91
N TYR A 250 1.65 -5.85 9.60
CA TYR A 250 0.44 -6.51 10.11
C TYR A 250 -0.51 -6.88 8.98
N ILE A 251 -1.14 -8.05 9.12
CA ILE A 251 -2.26 -8.49 8.29
C ILE A 251 -3.54 -8.35 9.10
N HIS A 252 -4.57 -7.79 8.48
CA HIS A 252 -5.95 -7.80 8.96
C HIS A 252 -6.82 -8.48 7.90
N LYS A 253 -7.50 -9.57 8.26
CA LYS A 253 -8.39 -10.27 7.35
C LYS A 253 -9.74 -9.58 7.32
N VAL A 254 -10.32 -9.44 6.14
CA VAL A 254 -11.60 -8.78 5.91
C VAL A 254 -12.59 -9.70 5.19
N ASP A 255 -13.88 -9.48 5.39
CA ASP A 255 -14.96 -10.31 4.85
C ASP A 255 -15.37 -9.93 3.41
N GLY A 256 -14.65 -8.99 2.79
CA GLY A 256 -14.95 -8.56 1.43
C GLY A 256 -13.78 -7.83 0.78
N VAL A 257 -13.88 -7.59 -0.52
CA VAL A 257 -12.85 -6.90 -1.30
C VAL A 257 -12.98 -5.38 -1.13
N ILE A 258 -11.87 -4.71 -0.80
CA ILE A 258 -11.81 -3.25 -0.69
C ILE A 258 -11.61 -2.66 -2.08
N GLU A 259 -12.68 -2.16 -2.68
CA GLU A 259 -12.65 -1.48 -3.98
C GLU A 259 -12.25 0.01 -3.86
N GLY A 260 -12.43 0.58 -2.68
CA GLY A 260 -12.38 2.01 -2.44
C GLY A 260 -13.66 2.75 -2.87
N TYR A 261 -13.68 4.04 -2.65
CA TYR A 261 -14.82 4.88 -3.02
C TYR A 261 -14.66 5.41 -4.44
N VAL A 262 -15.72 5.36 -5.21
CA VAL A 262 -15.80 6.08 -6.48
C VAL A 262 -16.03 7.57 -6.23
N ASN A 263 -15.55 8.43 -7.12
CA ASN A 263 -15.78 9.85 -6.98
C ASN A 263 -17.24 10.24 -7.31
N MET A 264 -17.62 11.46 -6.94
CA MET A 264 -18.99 11.95 -7.11
C MET A 264 -19.43 11.97 -8.59
N ALA A 265 -18.53 12.29 -9.49
CA ALA A 265 -18.81 12.29 -10.93
C ALA A 265 -19.17 10.89 -11.43
N GLU A 266 -18.41 9.88 -10.99
CA GLU A 266 -18.66 8.48 -11.31
C GLU A 266 -20.00 7.99 -10.75
N ILE A 267 -20.34 8.35 -9.51
CA ILE A 267 -21.64 8.04 -8.91
C ILE A 267 -22.78 8.63 -9.74
N LEU A 268 -22.64 9.90 -10.17
CA LEU A 268 -23.65 10.57 -10.98
C LEU A 268 -23.80 9.92 -12.36
N ARG A 269 -22.69 9.48 -12.98
CA ARG A 269 -22.73 8.78 -14.27
C ARG A 269 -23.43 7.42 -14.18
N GLN A 270 -23.22 6.70 -13.12
CA GLN A 270 -23.81 5.36 -12.91
C GLN A 270 -25.26 5.41 -12.46
N HIS A 271 -25.73 6.53 -11.91
CA HIS A 271 -27.09 6.63 -11.36
C HIS A 271 -28.13 6.82 -12.47
N PRO A 272 -29.11 5.92 -12.62
CA PRO A 272 -30.03 5.92 -13.77
C PRO A 272 -30.88 7.20 -13.89
N ASN A 273 -31.14 7.88 -12.77
CA ASN A 273 -31.96 9.10 -12.74
C ASN A 273 -31.14 10.40 -12.75
N MET A 274 -29.82 10.32 -12.93
CA MET A 274 -28.92 11.48 -12.87
C MET A 274 -28.26 11.82 -14.23
N SER A 275 -28.83 11.34 -15.33
CA SER A 275 -28.24 11.49 -16.67
C SER A 275 -28.04 12.95 -17.10
N GLN A 276 -28.90 13.87 -16.67
CA GLN A 276 -28.75 15.29 -16.98
C GLN A 276 -27.61 15.92 -16.16
N TRP A 277 -27.47 15.56 -14.89
CA TRP A 277 -26.36 15.98 -14.06
C TRP A 277 -25.04 15.43 -14.58
N SER A 278 -25.02 14.17 -15.01
CA SER A 278 -23.84 13.56 -15.63
C SER A 278 -23.36 14.38 -16.83
N ARG A 279 -24.28 14.78 -17.71
CA ARG A 279 -23.94 15.60 -18.89
C ARG A 279 -23.46 17.02 -18.58
N LEU A 280 -23.73 17.54 -17.39
CA LEU A 280 -23.27 18.86 -16.97
C LEU A 280 -21.85 18.83 -16.40
N ILE A 281 -21.38 17.67 -15.95
CA ILE A 281 -20.05 17.50 -15.37
C ILE A 281 -19.04 16.87 -16.34
N ASP A 282 -19.48 16.36 -17.48
CA ASP A 282 -18.66 15.87 -18.59
C ASP A 282 -18.25 17.03 -19.51
#